data_833516c32b6ef91fa2fb50f048a079eb
#
_entry.id   833516c32b6ef91fa2fb50f048a079eb
#
_cell.length_a   1.000
_cell.length_b   1.000
_cell.length_c   1.000
_cell.angle_alpha   90.00
_cell.angle_beta   90.00
_cell.angle_gamma   90.00
#
_symmetry.space_group_name_H-M   'P 1'
#
loop_
_entity.id
_entity.type
_entity.pdbx_description
1 polymer ?
#
loop_
_entity_poly.entity_id
_entity_poly.type
_entity_poly.pdbx_seq_one_letter_code
_entity_poly.pdbx_strand_id
1 'polypeptide(L)'
;MSLLYQHGDALRRFHLAVGEGHQLGIEEYGSSDGTPLIMLHGGPGQGHSRNVLGYFNPQKYRIILFSQRGCGNSTPTDFSNINTANLLKDIHTIRAHLGLQKIVLAGESFGAMLALLYAEQHREDVSGMVLWSSFLGNEADLHWLYGSQGAPAQIYPEQYLAFAQGAQTVESLLDHYHSALFGEDELLKRKAAQRWCEWDNLITTDSDTQGIRLCKADKQLSKAQHMVHFFSHQCFIKKQQITADADQLNHLPIWFIHSRHDLMCRYAPVHQLAQSIKAQLLILNGVGHCSANPVYVEAIRRAADLLLCKIQHH
;
A
#
# COMPACT_ATOMS: atom_id res chain seq x y z
N MET A 1 25.81 10.56 7.58
CA MET A 1 24.61 11.01 8.33
C MET A 1 23.48 10.05 8.00
N SER A 2 22.64 9.69 8.98
CA SER A 2 21.46 8.86 8.71
C SER A 2 20.50 9.61 7.78
N LEU A 3 20.07 8.95 6.69
CA LEU A 3 19.05 9.51 5.80
C LEU A 3 17.67 9.59 6.47
N LEU A 4 17.44 8.84 7.54
CA LEU A 4 16.17 8.74 8.24
C LEU A 4 16.07 9.73 9.41
N TYR A 5 14.91 10.35 9.58
CA TYR A 5 14.58 11.08 10.80
C TYR A 5 14.50 10.13 11.99
N GLN A 6 14.96 10.59 13.13
CA GLN A 6 14.84 9.86 14.39
C GLN A 6 13.52 10.24 15.05
N HIS A 7 12.77 9.23 15.52
CA HIS A 7 11.52 9.41 16.24
C HIS A 7 11.66 8.90 17.68
N GLY A 8 11.01 9.58 18.61
CA GLY A 8 10.84 9.12 19.99
C GLY A 8 9.75 8.06 20.10
N ASP A 9 9.33 7.82 21.33
CA ASP A 9 8.19 6.96 21.62
C ASP A 9 6.89 7.49 21.04
N ALA A 10 5.90 6.61 20.89
CA ALA A 10 4.57 7.01 20.46
C ALA A 10 3.95 7.98 21.48
N LEU A 11 3.32 9.04 20.99
CA LEU A 11 2.52 9.95 21.79
C LEU A 11 1.38 9.20 22.48
N ARG A 12 0.75 8.29 21.75
CA ARG A 12 -0.27 7.37 22.29
C ARG A 12 -0.45 6.14 21.41
N ARG A 13 -1.02 5.09 22.00
CA ARG A 13 -1.46 3.86 21.32
C ARG A 13 -2.84 3.50 21.83
N PHE A 14 -3.74 3.15 20.92
CA PHE A 14 -5.12 2.80 21.28
C PHE A 14 -5.78 1.95 20.20
N HIS A 15 -6.94 1.39 20.51
CA HIS A 15 -7.81 0.74 19.54
C HIS A 15 -9.04 1.60 19.29
N LEU A 16 -9.40 1.76 18.03
CA LEU A 16 -10.57 2.51 17.59
C LEU A 16 -11.61 1.58 16.98
N ALA A 17 -12.80 1.57 17.54
CA ALA A 17 -13.95 0.87 16.95
C ALA A 17 -14.41 1.61 15.67
N VAL A 18 -14.47 0.88 14.54
CA VAL A 18 -14.83 1.43 13.23
C VAL A 18 -16.12 0.81 12.66
N GLY A 19 -16.90 0.18 13.51
CA GLY A 19 -18.13 -0.50 13.16
C GLY A 19 -17.92 -1.95 12.73
N GLU A 20 -19.03 -2.67 12.59
CA GLU A 20 -19.07 -4.06 12.11
C GLU A 20 -18.18 -5.02 12.91
N GLY A 21 -17.94 -4.72 14.19
CA GLY A 21 -17.10 -5.52 15.09
C GLY A 21 -15.61 -5.27 14.97
N HIS A 22 -15.16 -4.44 14.02
CA HIS A 22 -13.75 -4.16 13.83
C HIS A 22 -13.21 -3.07 14.76
N GLN A 23 -11.98 -3.29 15.23
CA GLN A 23 -11.17 -2.34 15.99
C GLN A 23 -9.80 -2.19 15.34
N LEU A 24 -9.44 -0.97 14.99
CA LEU A 24 -8.14 -0.66 14.40
C LEU A 24 -7.11 -0.33 15.47
N GLY A 25 -5.96 -0.97 15.41
CA GLY A 25 -4.81 -0.59 16.22
C GLY A 25 -4.13 0.65 15.66
N ILE A 26 -4.09 1.73 16.45
CA ILE A 26 -3.58 3.04 16.06
C ILE A 26 -2.42 3.45 16.95
N GLU A 27 -1.41 4.06 16.34
CA GLU A 27 -0.26 4.66 17.02
C GLU A 27 -0.03 6.07 16.48
N GLU A 28 0.23 7.05 17.36
CA GLU A 28 0.56 8.42 16.98
C GLU A 28 1.99 8.77 17.36
N TYR A 29 2.68 9.48 16.45
CA TYR A 29 4.08 9.88 16.60
C TYR A 29 4.29 11.32 16.15
N GLY A 30 5.47 11.86 16.46
CA GLY A 30 5.90 13.19 16.05
C GLY A 30 5.39 14.31 16.97
N SER A 31 4.95 15.43 16.41
CA SER A 31 4.46 16.59 17.16
C SER A 31 2.93 16.59 17.24
N SER A 32 2.36 16.77 18.44
CA SER A 32 0.90 16.90 18.62
C SER A 32 0.29 18.04 17.80
N ASP A 33 1.05 19.10 17.59
CA ASP A 33 0.64 20.32 16.87
C ASP A 33 1.13 20.32 15.42
N GLY A 34 1.78 19.23 14.99
CA GLY A 34 2.28 19.06 13.63
C GLY A 34 1.16 18.85 12.61
N THR A 35 1.51 18.98 11.34
CA THR A 35 0.60 18.69 10.23
C THR A 35 0.15 17.23 10.31
N PRO A 36 -1.18 16.96 10.40
CA PRO A 36 -1.68 15.60 10.50
C PRO A 36 -1.37 14.80 9.23
N LEU A 37 -0.77 13.63 9.42
CA LEU A 37 -0.45 12.69 8.34
C LEU A 37 -0.96 11.31 8.71
N ILE A 38 -1.83 10.74 7.88
CA ILE A 38 -2.26 9.34 7.99
C ILE A 38 -1.46 8.50 7.01
N MET A 39 -0.77 7.48 7.53
CA MET A 39 0.01 6.53 6.74
C MET A 39 -0.81 5.31 6.37
N LEU A 40 -0.94 5.05 5.08
CA LEU A 40 -1.63 3.91 4.49
C LEU A 40 -0.60 2.88 4.03
N HIS A 41 -0.54 1.74 4.74
CA HIS A 41 0.41 0.70 4.39
C HIS A 41 0.02 -0.07 3.13
N GLY A 42 1.01 -0.69 2.49
CA GLY A 42 0.84 -1.54 1.32
C GLY A 42 0.36 -2.95 1.63
N GLY A 43 0.57 -3.83 0.69
CA GLY A 43 0.13 -5.21 0.68
C GLY A 43 -0.86 -5.46 -0.45
N PRO A 44 -2.16 -5.66 -0.19
CA PRO A 44 -2.93 -5.56 1.07
C PRO A 44 -2.48 -6.54 2.16
N GLY A 45 -2.85 -6.25 3.42
CA GLY A 45 -2.61 -7.17 4.54
C GLY A 45 -1.22 -7.11 5.19
N GLN A 46 -0.36 -6.16 4.80
CA GLN A 46 1.00 -6.03 5.37
C GLN A 46 1.00 -5.61 6.84
N GLY A 47 0.01 -4.80 7.26
CA GLY A 47 0.03 -4.10 8.54
C GLY A 47 0.98 -2.90 8.53
N HIS A 48 0.84 -2.00 9.49
CA HIS A 48 1.72 -0.84 9.57
C HIS A 48 3.14 -1.21 10.03
N SER A 49 4.12 -0.42 9.60
CA SER A 49 5.51 -0.54 10.01
C SER A 49 6.01 0.79 10.55
N ARG A 50 6.72 0.77 11.69
CA ARG A 50 7.37 1.96 12.24
C ARG A 50 8.58 2.43 11.44
N ASN A 51 9.08 1.62 10.52
CA ASN A 51 10.20 1.99 9.64
C ASN A 51 9.89 3.22 8.79
N VAL A 52 8.62 3.40 8.41
CA VAL A 52 8.17 4.56 7.60
C VAL A 52 8.23 5.89 8.36
N LEU A 53 8.27 5.88 9.70
CA LEU A 53 8.39 7.09 10.51
C LEU A 53 9.59 7.92 10.08
N GLY A 54 10.73 7.27 9.82
CA GLY A 54 11.95 7.94 9.41
C GLY A 54 11.86 8.77 8.12
N TYR A 55 10.78 8.65 7.36
CA TYR A 55 10.56 9.43 6.14
C TYR A 55 10.01 10.84 6.41
N PHE A 56 9.45 11.08 7.61
CA PHE A 56 8.75 12.31 7.93
C PHE A 56 9.40 13.04 9.11
N ASN A 57 9.49 14.37 9.05
CA ASN A 57 10.08 15.17 10.11
C ASN A 57 9.19 15.17 11.36
N PRO A 58 9.65 14.60 12.51
CA PRO A 58 8.84 14.48 13.72
C PRO A 58 8.48 15.82 14.38
N GLN A 59 9.21 16.90 14.05
CA GLN A 59 8.91 18.22 14.57
C GLN A 59 7.81 18.94 13.79
N LYS A 60 7.52 18.47 12.55
CA LYS A 60 6.59 19.11 11.62
C LYS A 60 5.32 18.31 11.37
N TYR A 61 5.36 17.01 11.60
CA TYR A 61 4.24 16.11 11.36
C TYR A 61 3.70 15.50 12.65
N ARG A 62 2.38 15.36 12.72
CA ARG A 62 1.66 14.44 13.61
C ARG A 62 1.32 13.21 12.79
N ILE A 63 2.03 12.11 13.00
CA ILE A 63 1.97 10.91 12.16
C ILE A 63 1.05 9.89 12.83
N ILE A 64 0.01 9.49 12.11
CA ILE A 64 -0.93 8.46 12.51
C ILE A 64 -0.61 7.20 11.71
N LEU A 65 -0.12 6.17 12.40
CA LEU A 65 0.04 4.82 11.88
C LEU A 65 -1.14 3.98 12.34
N PHE A 66 -1.69 3.16 11.45
CA PHE A 66 -2.70 2.16 11.81
C PHE A 66 -2.57 0.92 10.94
N SER A 67 -2.97 -0.22 11.46
CA SER A 67 -3.18 -1.41 10.64
C SER A 67 -4.60 -1.40 10.08
N GLN A 68 -4.73 -1.65 8.77
CA GLN A 68 -6.03 -1.81 8.13
C GLN A 68 -6.79 -3.00 8.74
N ARG A 69 -8.10 -3.11 8.47
CA ARG A 69 -8.92 -4.23 8.95
C ARG A 69 -8.28 -5.58 8.67
N GLY A 70 -8.37 -6.49 9.60
CA GLY A 70 -7.94 -7.87 9.46
C GLY A 70 -6.44 -8.10 9.56
N CYS A 71 -5.60 -7.08 9.72
CA CYS A 71 -4.16 -7.26 9.74
C CYS A 71 -3.44 -6.52 10.88
N GLY A 72 -2.19 -6.90 11.09
CA GLY A 72 -1.34 -6.27 12.11
C GLY A 72 -1.88 -6.42 13.52
N ASN A 73 -2.15 -5.30 14.18
CA ASN A 73 -2.73 -5.23 15.52
C ASN A 73 -4.22 -4.84 15.51
N SER A 74 -4.87 -4.86 14.35
CA SER A 74 -6.32 -4.67 14.21
C SER A 74 -7.07 -5.99 14.33
N THR A 75 -8.29 -5.96 14.87
CA THR A 75 -9.13 -7.15 15.14
C THR A 75 -10.57 -6.92 14.68
N PRO A 76 -11.33 -8.00 14.38
CA PRO A 76 -10.90 -9.37 14.19
C PRO A 76 -10.02 -9.58 12.95
N THR A 77 -9.45 -10.77 12.80
CA THR A 77 -8.61 -11.14 11.65
C THR A 77 -9.35 -11.99 10.62
N ASP A 78 -10.65 -12.16 10.76
CA ASP A 78 -11.49 -12.76 9.74
C ASP A 78 -11.73 -11.79 8.56
N PHE A 79 -12.28 -12.31 7.47
CA PHE A 79 -12.49 -11.53 6.24
C PHE A 79 -13.87 -10.90 6.13
N SER A 80 -14.66 -10.91 7.21
CA SER A 80 -15.96 -10.26 7.25
C SER A 80 -15.81 -8.75 7.08
N ASN A 81 -16.53 -8.18 6.12
CA ASN A 81 -16.52 -6.73 5.89
C ASN A 81 -15.14 -6.12 5.56
N ILE A 82 -14.19 -6.93 5.06
CA ILE A 82 -12.91 -6.44 4.53
C ILE A 82 -13.07 -6.16 3.04
N ASN A 83 -13.25 -4.91 2.68
CA ASN A 83 -13.35 -4.42 1.31
C ASN A 83 -12.90 -2.95 1.23
N THR A 84 -12.64 -2.45 0.03
CA THR A 84 -12.13 -1.09 -0.17
C THR A 84 -13.06 -0.02 0.39
N ALA A 85 -14.37 -0.14 0.23
CA ALA A 85 -15.32 0.84 0.75
C ALA A 85 -15.22 1.00 2.28
N ASN A 86 -15.08 -0.10 3.00
CA ASN A 86 -14.89 -0.07 4.45
C ASN A 86 -13.52 0.46 4.86
N LEU A 87 -12.45 0.17 4.09
CA LEU A 87 -11.13 0.75 4.34
C LEU A 87 -11.14 2.28 4.18
N LEU A 88 -11.87 2.81 3.19
CA LEU A 88 -12.02 4.26 3.01
C LEU A 88 -12.84 4.88 4.17
N LYS A 89 -13.91 4.23 4.60
CA LYS A 89 -14.71 4.63 5.77
C LYS A 89 -13.86 4.64 7.05
N ASP A 90 -12.93 3.71 7.19
CA ASP A 90 -12.00 3.65 8.32
C ASP A 90 -11.09 4.87 8.39
N ILE A 91 -10.53 5.29 7.25
CA ILE A 91 -9.71 6.51 7.17
C ILE A 91 -10.53 7.72 7.63
N HIS A 92 -11.76 7.84 7.15
CA HIS A 92 -12.67 8.91 7.57
C HIS A 92 -12.98 8.86 9.07
N THR A 93 -13.22 7.67 9.61
CA THR A 93 -13.49 7.47 11.04
C THR A 93 -12.29 7.84 11.91
N ILE A 94 -11.06 7.48 11.50
CA ILE A 94 -9.82 7.88 12.19
C ILE A 94 -9.71 9.40 12.19
N ARG A 95 -9.87 10.05 11.04
CA ARG A 95 -9.81 11.50 10.90
C ARG A 95 -10.81 12.20 11.83
N ALA A 96 -12.08 11.77 11.79
CA ALA A 96 -13.14 12.32 12.60
C ALA A 96 -12.91 12.12 14.11
N HIS A 97 -12.51 10.90 14.53
CA HIS A 97 -12.23 10.58 15.93
C HIS A 97 -11.10 11.46 16.52
N LEU A 98 -10.09 11.74 15.68
CA LEU A 98 -8.95 12.58 16.09
C LEU A 98 -9.20 14.09 15.95
N GLY A 99 -10.40 14.49 15.51
CA GLY A 99 -10.78 15.89 15.30
C GLY A 99 -9.96 16.60 14.23
N LEU A 100 -9.43 15.87 13.24
CA LEU A 100 -8.58 16.42 12.20
C LEU A 100 -9.44 17.05 11.09
N GLN A 101 -9.24 18.31 10.80
CA GLN A 101 -9.98 19.02 9.74
C GLN A 101 -9.46 18.60 8.36
N LYS A 102 -8.16 18.73 8.12
CA LYS A 102 -7.47 18.31 6.90
C LYS A 102 -6.29 17.43 7.25
N ILE A 103 -6.00 16.47 6.39
CA ILE A 103 -4.92 15.50 6.56
C ILE A 103 -4.03 15.44 5.32
N VAL A 104 -2.76 15.16 5.55
CA VAL A 104 -1.87 14.63 4.52
C VAL A 104 -2.06 13.12 4.48
N LEU A 105 -2.18 12.54 3.28
CA LEU A 105 -2.15 11.09 3.09
C LEU A 105 -0.77 10.67 2.58
N ALA A 106 -0.17 9.71 3.25
CA ALA A 106 1.01 9.04 2.76
C ALA A 106 0.68 7.58 2.45
N GLY A 107 1.04 7.10 1.27
CA GLY A 107 0.64 5.76 0.84
C GLY A 107 1.71 5.05 0.02
N GLU A 108 1.89 3.76 0.32
CA GLU A 108 2.76 2.84 -0.38
C GLU A 108 1.93 1.80 -1.14
N SER A 109 2.23 1.58 -2.44
CA SER A 109 1.65 0.47 -3.19
C SER A 109 0.10 0.46 -3.12
N PHE A 110 -0.52 -0.57 -2.56
CA PHE A 110 -1.96 -0.64 -2.30
C PHE A 110 -2.46 0.53 -1.42
N GLY A 111 -1.65 1.00 -0.47
CA GLY A 111 -1.96 2.18 0.34
C GLY A 111 -2.05 3.47 -0.48
N ALA A 112 -1.30 3.58 -1.57
CA ALA A 112 -1.41 4.70 -2.50
C ALA A 112 -2.75 4.67 -3.26
N MET A 113 -3.23 3.49 -3.65
CA MET A 113 -4.57 3.30 -4.23
C MET A 113 -5.65 3.79 -3.25
N LEU A 114 -5.57 3.39 -1.98
CA LEU A 114 -6.54 3.84 -0.97
C LEU A 114 -6.49 5.36 -0.76
N ALA A 115 -5.30 5.97 -0.77
CA ALA A 115 -5.16 7.43 -0.66
C ALA A 115 -5.84 8.17 -1.80
N LEU A 116 -5.64 7.71 -3.04
CA LEU A 116 -6.28 8.28 -4.24
C LEU A 116 -7.80 8.15 -4.17
N LEU A 117 -8.31 6.95 -3.90
CA LEU A 117 -9.75 6.69 -3.78
C LEU A 117 -10.41 7.50 -2.64
N TYR A 118 -9.71 7.66 -1.52
CA TYR A 118 -10.20 8.50 -0.44
C TYR A 118 -10.28 9.97 -0.86
N ALA A 119 -9.24 10.47 -1.52
CA ALA A 119 -9.21 11.86 -1.98
C ALA A 119 -10.25 12.16 -3.08
N GLU A 120 -10.61 11.19 -3.93
CA GLU A 120 -11.72 11.32 -4.89
C GLU A 120 -13.06 11.56 -4.20
N GLN A 121 -13.29 10.90 -3.05
CA GLN A 121 -14.55 10.98 -2.31
C GLN A 121 -14.58 12.10 -1.26
N HIS A 122 -13.42 12.45 -0.70
CA HIS A 122 -13.27 13.35 0.45
C HIS A 122 -12.20 14.42 0.19
N ARG A 123 -12.25 15.04 -0.97
CA ARG A 123 -11.24 15.98 -1.44
C ARG A 123 -10.97 17.12 -0.44
N GLU A 124 -12.03 17.66 0.16
CA GLU A 124 -11.94 18.79 1.10
C GLU A 124 -11.23 18.40 2.42
N ASP A 125 -11.18 17.12 2.74
CA ASP A 125 -10.51 16.58 3.91
C ASP A 125 -9.00 16.38 3.70
N VAL A 126 -8.50 16.49 2.45
CA VAL A 126 -7.11 16.21 2.09
C VAL A 126 -6.36 17.49 1.77
N SER A 127 -5.26 17.75 2.48
CA SER A 127 -4.37 18.87 2.22
C SER A 127 -3.28 18.57 1.20
N GLY A 128 -2.95 17.30 0.99
CA GLY A 128 -1.99 16.83 0.01
C GLY A 128 -1.60 15.37 0.18
N MET A 129 -0.82 14.84 -0.75
CA MET A 129 -0.45 13.43 -0.74
C MET A 129 1.03 13.20 -1.10
N VAL A 130 1.65 12.19 -0.44
CA VAL A 130 2.97 11.63 -0.80
C VAL A 130 2.77 10.14 -1.05
N LEU A 131 2.88 9.73 -2.29
CA LEU A 131 2.55 8.38 -2.74
C LEU A 131 3.76 7.75 -3.44
N TRP A 132 4.14 6.53 -3.04
CA TRP A 132 5.26 5.87 -3.67
C TRP A 132 4.94 4.45 -4.08
N SER A 133 5.64 3.98 -5.13
CA SER A 133 5.41 2.67 -5.74
C SER A 133 3.92 2.39 -5.95
N SER A 134 3.20 3.37 -6.51
CA SER A 134 1.74 3.40 -6.49
C SER A 134 1.12 2.29 -7.32
N PHE A 135 0.24 1.50 -6.70
CA PHE A 135 -0.66 0.55 -7.35
C PHE A 135 -1.98 1.25 -7.67
N LEU A 136 -2.55 1.05 -8.85
CA LEU A 136 -3.80 1.70 -9.25
C LEU A 136 -5.01 0.76 -9.26
N GLY A 137 -4.80 -0.53 -9.01
CA GLY A 137 -5.87 -1.53 -8.86
C GLY A 137 -6.59 -1.89 -10.16
N ASN A 138 -5.98 -1.62 -11.32
CA ASN A 138 -6.57 -1.97 -12.60
C ASN A 138 -6.39 -3.45 -12.93
N GLU A 139 -7.29 -4.02 -13.71
CA GLU A 139 -7.19 -5.38 -14.26
C GLU A 139 -5.83 -5.63 -14.93
N ALA A 140 -5.33 -4.65 -15.68
CA ALA A 140 -4.03 -4.74 -16.32
C ALA A 140 -2.84 -4.75 -15.32
N ASP A 141 -3.01 -4.29 -14.08
CA ASP A 141 -2.01 -4.41 -13.02
C ASP A 141 -1.95 -5.84 -12.49
N LEU A 142 -3.10 -6.54 -12.40
CA LEU A 142 -3.16 -7.95 -12.03
C LEU A 142 -2.57 -8.85 -13.13
N HIS A 143 -2.85 -8.55 -14.40
CA HIS A 143 -2.22 -9.26 -15.52
C HIS A 143 -0.70 -9.03 -15.58
N TRP A 144 -0.22 -7.85 -15.21
CA TRP A 144 1.21 -7.57 -15.09
C TRP A 144 1.86 -8.42 -14.00
N LEU A 145 1.23 -8.50 -12.81
CA LEU A 145 1.79 -9.20 -11.65
C LEU A 145 1.72 -10.72 -11.76
N TYR A 146 0.60 -11.23 -12.29
CA TYR A 146 0.21 -12.65 -12.18
C TYR A 146 -0.05 -13.33 -13.51
N GLY A 147 -0.05 -12.59 -14.61
CA GLY A 147 -0.22 -13.15 -15.95
C GLY A 147 1.09 -13.65 -16.55
N SER A 148 1.03 -14.71 -17.37
CA SER A 148 2.19 -15.28 -18.07
C SER A 148 2.89 -14.31 -19.02
N GLN A 149 2.19 -13.27 -19.47
CA GLN A 149 2.74 -12.20 -20.32
C GLN A 149 3.18 -10.97 -19.50
N GLY A 150 3.04 -10.99 -18.19
CA GLY A 150 3.51 -9.93 -17.31
C GLY A 150 5.04 -9.87 -17.25
N ALA A 151 5.61 -8.68 -17.01
CA ALA A 151 7.06 -8.54 -16.97
C ALA A 151 7.74 -9.44 -15.93
N PRO A 152 7.20 -9.60 -14.69
CA PRO A 152 7.79 -10.55 -13.74
C PRO A 152 7.90 -11.98 -14.28
N ALA A 153 6.84 -12.49 -14.93
CA ALA A 153 6.84 -13.84 -15.51
C ALA A 153 7.84 -13.99 -16.67
N GLN A 154 8.09 -12.91 -17.41
CA GLN A 154 9.07 -12.90 -18.50
C GLN A 154 10.51 -12.80 -18.01
N ILE A 155 10.71 -12.19 -16.83
CA ILE A 155 12.04 -12.04 -16.22
C ILE A 155 12.42 -13.28 -15.41
N TYR A 156 11.44 -13.89 -14.72
CA TYR A 156 11.60 -15.04 -13.82
C TYR A 156 10.70 -16.22 -14.25
N PRO A 157 10.87 -16.79 -15.45
CA PRO A 157 9.93 -17.77 -16.01
C PRO A 157 9.87 -19.07 -15.19
N GLU A 158 10.99 -19.54 -14.63
CA GLU A 158 11.04 -20.77 -13.84
C GLU A 158 10.26 -20.60 -12.52
N GLN A 159 10.45 -19.48 -11.85
CA GLN A 159 9.76 -19.17 -10.60
C GLN A 159 8.27 -18.92 -10.86
N TYR A 160 7.95 -18.28 -12.00
CA TYR A 160 6.55 -18.09 -12.40
C TYR A 160 5.84 -19.43 -12.66
N LEU A 161 6.47 -20.39 -13.34
CA LEU A 161 5.88 -21.71 -13.57
C LEU A 161 5.61 -22.44 -12.25
N ALA A 162 6.53 -22.34 -11.28
CA ALA A 162 6.33 -22.89 -9.95
C ALA A 162 5.21 -22.18 -9.18
N PHE A 163 5.07 -20.88 -9.35
CA PHE A 163 4.01 -20.07 -8.74
C PHE A 163 2.66 -20.34 -9.40
N ALA A 164 2.59 -20.35 -10.73
CA ALA A 164 1.34 -20.47 -11.48
C ALA A 164 0.64 -21.83 -11.34
N GLN A 165 1.36 -22.91 -10.97
CA GLN A 165 0.79 -24.25 -10.73
C GLN A 165 -0.08 -24.75 -11.88
N GLY A 166 0.25 -24.39 -13.12
CA GLY A 166 -0.49 -24.77 -14.34
C GLY A 166 -1.71 -23.91 -14.64
N ALA A 167 -1.98 -22.86 -13.86
CA ALA A 167 -3.04 -21.89 -14.19
C ALA A 167 -2.74 -21.19 -15.52
N GLN A 168 -3.76 -21.07 -16.37
CA GLN A 168 -3.62 -20.49 -17.70
C GLN A 168 -3.99 -19.02 -17.77
N THR A 169 -4.81 -18.54 -16.84
CA THR A 169 -5.26 -17.14 -16.74
C THR A 169 -5.06 -16.63 -15.32
N VAL A 170 -5.09 -15.31 -15.15
CA VAL A 170 -5.01 -14.65 -13.83
C VAL A 170 -6.19 -15.07 -12.96
N GLU A 171 -7.37 -15.18 -13.53
CA GLU A 171 -8.58 -15.60 -12.82
C GLU A 171 -8.42 -17.04 -12.30
N SER A 172 -8.01 -17.98 -13.15
CA SER A 172 -7.80 -19.38 -12.73
C SER A 172 -6.69 -19.52 -11.68
N LEU A 173 -5.67 -18.66 -11.73
CA LEU A 173 -4.62 -18.60 -10.73
C LEU A 173 -5.17 -18.11 -9.39
N LEU A 174 -5.91 -17.01 -9.40
CA LEU A 174 -6.53 -16.45 -8.19
C LEU A 174 -7.53 -17.44 -7.58
N ASP A 175 -8.36 -18.12 -8.38
CA ASP A 175 -9.30 -19.14 -7.92
C ASP A 175 -8.59 -20.33 -7.27
N HIS A 176 -7.48 -20.78 -7.86
CA HIS A 176 -6.64 -21.85 -7.30
C HIS A 176 -6.10 -21.45 -5.91
N TYR A 177 -5.50 -20.26 -5.79
CA TYR A 177 -4.98 -19.78 -4.53
C TYR A 177 -6.09 -19.49 -3.51
N HIS A 178 -7.21 -18.92 -3.94
CA HIS A 178 -8.36 -18.69 -3.08
C HIS A 178 -8.85 -20.00 -2.45
N SER A 179 -9.09 -21.03 -3.28
CA SER A 179 -9.53 -22.34 -2.80
C SER A 179 -8.54 -22.96 -1.81
N ALA A 180 -7.23 -22.82 -2.06
CA ALA A 180 -6.20 -23.34 -1.16
C ALA A 180 -6.09 -22.55 0.14
N LEU A 181 -6.13 -21.21 0.10
CA LEU A 181 -5.91 -20.34 1.26
C LEU A 181 -7.12 -20.24 2.19
N PHE A 182 -8.34 -20.46 1.68
CA PHE A 182 -9.58 -20.38 2.45
C PHE A 182 -10.25 -21.75 2.66
N GLY A 183 -9.66 -22.84 2.14
CA GLY A 183 -10.09 -24.22 2.36
C GLY A 183 -9.88 -24.68 3.83
N GLU A 184 -10.14 -25.96 4.10
CA GLU A 184 -9.99 -26.53 5.45
C GLU A 184 -8.64 -27.20 5.68
N ASP A 185 -7.88 -27.54 4.63
CA ASP A 185 -6.58 -28.22 4.73
C ASP A 185 -5.47 -27.24 5.13
N GLU A 186 -5.06 -27.29 6.39
CA GLU A 186 -4.03 -26.42 6.94
C GLU A 186 -2.65 -26.58 6.28
N LEU A 187 -2.31 -27.79 5.79
CA LEU A 187 -1.04 -28.00 5.11
C LEU A 187 -1.04 -27.34 3.73
N LEU A 188 -2.14 -27.51 2.98
CA LEU A 188 -2.33 -26.89 1.67
C LEU A 188 -2.33 -25.36 1.81
N LYS A 189 -3.05 -24.83 2.80
CA LYS A 189 -3.10 -23.40 3.13
C LYS A 189 -1.72 -22.81 3.34
N ARG A 190 -0.89 -23.45 4.19
CA ARG A 190 0.48 -22.98 4.46
C ARG A 190 1.40 -23.04 3.24
N LYS A 191 1.30 -24.12 2.45
CA LYS A 191 2.07 -24.26 1.20
C LYS A 191 1.69 -23.18 0.18
N ALA A 192 0.40 -22.91 0.01
CA ALA A 192 -0.08 -21.85 -0.87
C ALA A 192 0.40 -20.48 -0.42
N ALA A 193 0.29 -20.16 0.88
CA ALA A 193 0.76 -18.91 1.44
C ALA A 193 2.27 -18.71 1.27
N GLN A 194 3.06 -19.77 1.52
CA GLN A 194 4.51 -19.72 1.32
C GLN A 194 4.84 -19.40 -0.15
N ARG A 195 4.25 -20.14 -1.10
CA ARG A 195 4.50 -19.98 -2.54
C ARG A 195 4.07 -18.59 -3.03
N TRP A 196 2.93 -18.08 -2.55
CA TRP A 196 2.50 -16.71 -2.85
C TRP A 196 3.52 -15.68 -2.37
N CYS A 197 3.98 -15.82 -1.13
CA CYS A 197 4.95 -14.90 -0.55
C CYS A 197 6.35 -15.02 -1.18
N GLU A 198 6.75 -16.19 -1.64
CA GLU A 198 8.00 -16.37 -2.39
C GLU A 198 7.99 -15.59 -3.70
N TRP A 199 6.90 -15.71 -4.48
CA TRP A 199 6.70 -14.92 -5.70
C TRP A 199 6.68 -13.42 -5.42
N ASP A 200 5.85 -12.99 -4.46
CA ASP A 200 5.72 -11.58 -4.10
C ASP A 200 7.05 -10.96 -3.63
N ASN A 201 7.82 -11.68 -2.82
CA ASN A 201 9.12 -11.21 -2.37
C ASN A 201 10.15 -11.14 -3.51
N LEU A 202 10.16 -12.11 -4.41
CA LEU A 202 11.07 -12.10 -5.57
C LEU A 202 10.87 -10.84 -6.40
N ILE A 203 9.64 -10.52 -6.77
CA ILE A 203 9.34 -9.37 -7.61
C ILE A 203 9.41 -8.02 -6.87
N THR A 204 9.31 -8.03 -5.53
CA THR A 204 9.51 -6.84 -4.70
C THR A 204 10.98 -6.45 -4.60
N THR A 205 11.85 -7.44 -4.38
CA THR A 205 13.29 -7.19 -4.14
C THR A 205 14.10 -7.13 -5.41
N ASP A 206 13.55 -7.63 -6.52
CA ASP A 206 14.25 -7.80 -7.80
C ASP A 206 15.61 -8.50 -7.62
N SER A 207 15.62 -9.54 -6.79
CA SER A 207 16.83 -10.30 -6.50
C SER A 207 16.53 -11.78 -6.31
N ASP A 208 17.23 -12.58 -7.08
CA ASP A 208 17.24 -14.05 -6.99
C ASP A 208 18.15 -14.54 -5.84
N THR A 209 18.50 -13.66 -4.91
CA THR A 209 19.40 -14.01 -3.81
C THR A 209 18.73 -15.00 -2.87
N GLN A 210 19.33 -16.18 -2.76
CA GLN A 210 19.13 -17.15 -1.69
C GLN A 210 19.31 -16.46 -0.34
N GLY A 211 18.23 -16.06 0.30
CA GLY A 211 18.26 -15.33 1.57
C GLY A 211 17.11 -14.38 1.79
N ILE A 212 16.07 -14.46 0.96
CA ILE A 212 14.80 -13.78 1.24
C ILE A 212 14.31 -14.27 2.60
N ARG A 213 14.41 -13.40 3.59
CA ARG A 213 13.94 -13.71 4.94
C ARG A 213 12.42 -13.64 4.92
N LEU A 214 11.79 -14.78 4.59
CA LEU A 214 10.35 -14.90 4.68
C LEU A 214 9.92 -14.55 6.11
N CYS A 215 8.85 -13.79 6.22
CA CYS A 215 8.23 -13.51 7.52
C CYS A 215 7.70 -14.82 8.14
N LYS A 216 7.38 -14.80 9.43
CA LYS A 216 6.81 -15.97 10.13
C LYS A 216 5.59 -16.52 9.37
N ALA A 217 5.37 -17.84 9.42
CA ALA A 217 4.33 -18.54 8.67
C ALA A 217 2.92 -17.94 8.82
N ASP A 218 2.55 -17.51 10.03
CA ASP A 218 1.23 -16.90 10.27
C ASP A 218 1.09 -15.54 9.58
N LYS A 219 2.18 -14.76 9.50
CA LYS A 219 2.19 -13.51 8.73
C LYS A 219 2.13 -13.74 7.23
N GLN A 220 2.75 -14.83 6.73
CA GLN A 220 2.66 -15.21 5.33
C GLN A 220 1.22 -15.57 4.96
N LEU A 221 0.56 -16.37 5.81
CA LEU A 221 -0.82 -16.78 5.59
C LEU A 221 -1.75 -15.55 5.54
N SER A 222 -1.70 -14.70 6.56
CA SER A 222 -2.51 -13.48 6.59
C SER A 222 -2.26 -12.59 5.37
N LYS A 223 -1.00 -12.35 4.98
CA LYS A 223 -0.64 -11.55 3.80
C LYS A 223 -1.21 -12.16 2.52
N ALA A 224 -0.97 -13.45 2.27
CA ALA A 224 -1.45 -14.13 1.07
C ALA A 224 -2.99 -14.13 0.99
N GLN A 225 -3.67 -14.38 2.10
CA GLN A 225 -5.12 -14.33 2.17
C GLN A 225 -5.67 -12.93 1.82
N HIS A 226 -5.09 -11.86 2.38
CA HIS A 226 -5.53 -10.49 2.05
C HIS A 226 -5.30 -10.17 0.57
N MET A 227 -4.12 -10.49 0.04
CA MET A 227 -3.81 -10.23 -1.37
C MET A 227 -4.77 -10.96 -2.30
N VAL A 228 -4.96 -12.27 -2.09
CA VAL A 228 -5.87 -13.06 -2.92
C VAL A 228 -7.32 -12.59 -2.76
N HIS A 229 -7.77 -12.29 -1.53
CA HIS A 229 -9.11 -11.75 -1.28
C HIS A 229 -9.38 -10.47 -2.07
N PHE A 230 -8.48 -9.48 -2.00
CA PHE A 230 -8.67 -8.23 -2.74
C PHE A 230 -8.57 -8.43 -4.24
N PHE A 231 -7.60 -9.20 -4.72
CA PHE A 231 -7.35 -9.36 -6.16
C PHE A 231 -8.42 -10.22 -6.84
N SER A 232 -8.94 -11.25 -6.20
CA SER A 232 -10.09 -12.03 -6.71
C SER A 232 -11.36 -11.18 -6.83
N HIS A 233 -11.47 -10.10 -6.07
CA HIS A 233 -12.60 -9.16 -6.15
C HIS A 233 -12.23 -7.84 -6.85
N GLN A 234 -11.18 -7.83 -7.71
CA GLN A 234 -10.73 -6.63 -8.43
C GLN A 234 -10.58 -5.42 -7.52
N CYS A 235 -9.98 -5.63 -6.33
CA CYS A 235 -9.81 -4.64 -5.27
C CYS A 235 -11.12 -3.97 -4.79
N PHE A 236 -12.28 -4.54 -5.07
CA PHE A 236 -13.61 -3.96 -4.77
C PHE A 236 -13.78 -2.54 -5.30
N ILE A 237 -13.21 -2.23 -6.46
CA ILE A 237 -13.33 -0.94 -7.14
C ILE A 237 -13.92 -1.13 -8.54
N LYS A 238 -14.45 -0.05 -9.11
CA LYS A 238 -14.90 -0.04 -10.51
C LYS A 238 -13.70 -0.11 -11.45
N LYS A 239 -13.92 -0.69 -12.62
CA LYS A 239 -12.89 -0.75 -13.67
C LYS A 239 -12.35 0.65 -13.97
N GLN A 240 -11.03 0.82 -13.87
CA GLN A 240 -10.31 2.07 -14.11
C GLN A 240 -10.81 3.28 -13.26
N GLN A 241 -11.38 3.05 -12.09
CA GLN A 241 -11.99 4.09 -11.26
C GLN A 241 -11.06 5.29 -11.07
N ILE A 242 -9.85 5.10 -10.57
CA ILE A 242 -8.90 6.20 -10.26
C ILE A 242 -8.59 7.05 -11.50
N THR A 243 -8.47 6.43 -12.68
CA THR A 243 -8.19 7.18 -13.91
C THR A 243 -9.42 7.84 -14.52
N ALA A 244 -10.61 7.27 -14.30
CA ALA A 244 -11.87 7.85 -14.76
C ALA A 244 -12.27 9.08 -13.93
N ASP A 245 -12.03 9.03 -12.60
CA ASP A 245 -12.39 10.08 -11.66
C ASP A 245 -11.19 11.02 -11.34
N ALA A 246 -10.12 10.96 -12.15
CA ALA A 246 -8.89 11.72 -11.94
C ALA A 246 -9.11 13.24 -11.78
N ASP A 247 -10.12 13.80 -12.41
CA ASP A 247 -10.45 15.22 -12.30
C ASP A 247 -10.77 15.67 -10.86
N GLN A 248 -11.25 14.76 -10.02
CA GLN A 248 -11.47 15.01 -8.59
C GLN A 248 -10.17 15.30 -7.83
N LEU A 249 -9.04 14.85 -8.36
CA LEU A 249 -7.71 15.05 -7.78
C LEU A 249 -7.00 16.32 -8.25
N ASN A 250 -7.60 17.03 -9.21
CA ASN A 250 -7.05 18.29 -9.72
C ASN A 250 -6.84 19.31 -8.60
N HIS A 251 -5.72 20.03 -8.66
CA HIS A 251 -5.32 21.07 -7.70
C HIS A 251 -4.94 20.56 -6.29
N LEU A 252 -5.03 19.26 -6.00
CA LEU A 252 -4.41 18.72 -4.80
C LEU A 252 -2.88 18.68 -4.98
N PRO A 253 -2.11 19.10 -3.97
CA PRO A 253 -0.66 18.92 -3.99
C PRO A 253 -0.32 17.42 -3.83
N ILE A 254 -0.02 16.74 -4.93
CA ILE A 254 0.32 15.32 -4.96
C ILE A 254 1.75 15.14 -5.44
N TRP A 255 2.50 14.32 -4.70
CA TRP A 255 3.83 13.86 -5.05
C TRP A 255 3.81 12.36 -5.25
N PHE A 256 4.06 11.91 -6.49
CA PHE A 256 4.34 10.51 -6.80
C PHE A 256 5.86 10.29 -6.80
N ILE A 257 6.29 9.20 -6.18
CA ILE A 257 7.66 8.70 -6.24
C ILE A 257 7.59 7.29 -6.82
N HIS A 258 8.15 7.04 -7.98
CA HIS A 258 8.01 5.77 -8.66
C HIS A 258 9.27 5.37 -9.40
N SER A 259 9.59 4.07 -9.40
CA SER A 259 10.73 3.56 -10.16
C SER A 259 10.30 3.04 -11.53
N ARG A 260 11.18 3.25 -12.52
CA ARG A 260 11.01 2.60 -13.84
C ARG A 260 11.24 1.09 -13.80
N HIS A 261 11.96 0.60 -12.79
CA HIS A 261 12.32 -0.82 -12.62
C HIS A 261 11.45 -1.52 -11.58
N ASP A 262 10.32 -0.90 -11.21
CA ASP A 262 9.35 -1.51 -10.31
C ASP A 262 8.61 -2.65 -11.02
N LEU A 263 8.88 -3.89 -10.61
CA LEU A 263 8.24 -5.08 -11.16
C LEU A 263 6.86 -5.34 -10.57
N MET A 264 6.53 -4.73 -9.42
CA MET A 264 5.21 -4.89 -8.81
C MET A 264 4.21 -3.88 -9.35
N CYS A 265 4.56 -2.61 -9.36
CA CYS A 265 3.65 -1.54 -9.73
C CYS A 265 4.11 -0.89 -11.04
N ARG A 266 3.23 -0.91 -12.03
CA ARG A 266 3.54 -0.38 -13.37
C ARG A 266 3.78 1.12 -13.34
N TYR A 267 4.93 1.54 -13.87
CA TYR A 267 5.28 2.95 -13.97
C TYR A 267 4.34 3.74 -14.93
N ALA A 268 4.04 3.17 -16.11
CA ALA A 268 3.36 3.90 -17.17
C ALA A 268 1.97 4.46 -16.76
N PRO A 269 1.05 3.73 -16.11
CA PRO A 269 -0.23 4.29 -15.70
C PRO A 269 -0.10 5.37 -14.62
N VAL A 270 0.88 5.26 -13.72
CA VAL A 270 1.15 6.31 -12.71
C VAL A 270 1.68 7.58 -13.38
N HIS A 271 2.56 7.44 -14.37
CA HIS A 271 3.05 8.56 -15.18
C HIS A 271 1.90 9.27 -15.91
N GLN A 272 0.99 8.52 -16.55
CA GLN A 272 -0.17 9.07 -17.24
C GLN A 272 -1.11 9.81 -16.27
N LEU A 273 -1.40 9.21 -15.12
CA LEU A 273 -2.21 9.84 -14.07
C LEU A 273 -1.55 11.14 -13.58
N ALA A 274 -0.27 11.10 -13.26
CA ALA A 274 0.44 12.28 -12.78
C ALA A 274 0.40 13.44 -13.80
N GLN A 275 0.51 13.12 -15.09
CA GLN A 275 0.37 14.13 -16.15
C GLN A 275 -1.06 14.70 -16.24
N SER A 276 -2.09 13.85 -16.21
CA SER A 276 -3.49 14.29 -16.35
C SER A 276 -3.91 15.24 -15.24
N ILE A 277 -3.50 14.97 -13.99
CA ILE A 277 -3.84 15.79 -12.81
C ILE A 277 -2.77 16.85 -12.47
N LYS A 278 -1.74 17.00 -13.29
CA LYS A 278 -0.61 17.92 -13.08
C LYS A 278 0.10 17.73 -11.73
N ALA A 279 0.17 16.49 -11.26
CA ALA A 279 0.89 16.12 -10.04
C ALA A 279 2.42 16.13 -10.26
N GLN A 280 3.16 16.23 -9.15
CA GLN A 280 4.61 16.07 -9.19
C GLN A 280 4.98 14.59 -9.29
N LEU A 281 5.94 14.24 -10.13
CA LEU A 281 6.43 12.86 -10.27
C LEU A 281 7.94 12.83 -10.17
N LEU A 282 8.46 12.21 -9.12
CA LEU A 282 9.87 11.88 -8.96
C LEU A 282 10.14 10.48 -9.51
N ILE A 283 10.93 10.42 -10.59
CA ILE A 283 11.24 9.17 -11.28
C ILE A 283 12.57 8.63 -10.75
N LEU A 284 12.54 7.41 -10.23
CA LEU A 284 13.73 6.71 -9.75
C LEU A 284 14.21 5.71 -10.81
N ASN A 285 15.53 5.51 -10.86
CA ASN A 285 16.17 4.56 -11.76
C ASN A 285 17.06 3.61 -10.96
N GLY A 286 17.19 2.35 -11.42
CA GLY A 286 18.09 1.37 -10.82
C GLY A 286 17.65 0.85 -9.46
N VAL A 287 16.38 1.00 -9.10
CA VAL A 287 15.78 0.47 -7.87
C VAL A 287 14.47 -0.22 -8.18
N GLY A 288 14.16 -1.32 -7.48
CA GLY A 288 12.88 -2.05 -7.59
C GLY A 288 11.78 -1.43 -6.72
N HIS A 289 10.86 -2.27 -6.22
CA HIS A 289 9.72 -1.85 -5.39
C HIS A 289 10.08 -1.49 -3.93
N CYS A 290 11.29 -1.81 -3.48
CA CYS A 290 11.68 -1.71 -2.07
C CYS A 290 11.88 -0.26 -1.60
N SER A 291 10.93 0.27 -0.82
CA SER A 291 10.96 1.62 -0.24
C SER A 291 12.05 1.84 0.84
N ALA A 292 12.64 0.75 1.35
CA ALA A 292 13.79 0.84 2.26
C ALA A 292 15.12 1.18 1.54
N ASN A 293 15.13 1.16 0.21
CA ASN A 293 16.30 1.58 -0.56
C ASN A 293 16.61 3.05 -0.29
N PRO A 294 17.89 3.43 -0.03
CA PRO A 294 18.27 4.82 0.26
C PRO A 294 17.79 5.85 -0.77
N VAL A 295 17.72 5.47 -2.04
CA VAL A 295 17.22 6.35 -3.12
C VAL A 295 15.72 6.67 -2.92
N TYR A 296 14.90 5.66 -2.55
CA TYR A 296 13.50 5.89 -2.20
C TYR A 296 13.37 6.74 -0.94
N VAL A 297 14.14 6.42 0.11
CA VAL A 297 14.13 7.15 1.39
C VAL A 297 14.36 8.64 1.16
N GLU A 298 15.40 8.99 0.39
CA GLU A 298 15.72 10.39 0.07
C GLU A 298 14.59 11.06 -0.71
N ALA A 299 14.06 10.40 -1.73
CA ALA A 299 13.01 10.94 -2.59
C ALA A 299 11.70 11.17 -1.81
N ILE A 300 11.30 10.21 -0.94
CA ILE A 300 10.09 10.33 -0.11
C ILE A 300 10.24 11.49 0.89
N ARG A 301 11.38 11.57 1.58
CA ARG A 301 11.66 12.67 2.51
C ARG A 301 11.58 14.02 1.83
N ARG A 302 12.28 14.17 0.69
CA ARG A 302 12.25 15.40 -0.09
C ARG A 302 10.83 15.77 -0.51
N ALA A 303 10.05 14.82 -0.99
CA ALA A 303 8.65 15.05 -1.37
C ALA A 303 7.81 15.49 -0.18
N ALA A 304 7.96 14.85 0.99
CA ALA A 304 7.27 15.22 2.22
C ALA A 304 7.60 16.64 2.69
N ASP A 305 8.89 17.02 2.68
CA ASP A 305 9.31 18.37 3.07
C ASP A 305 8.81 19.44 2.08
N LEU A 306 8.85 19.17 0.77
CA LEU A 306 8.33 20.08 -0.25
C LEU A 306 6.80 20.21 -0.19
N LEU A 307 6.09 19.13 0.12
CA LEU A 307 4.64 19.17 0.32
C LEU A 307 4.28 20.11 1.48
N LEU A 308 4.98 20.02 2.63
CA LEU A 308 4.75 20.93 3.75
C LEU A 308 4.90 22.40 3.36
N CYS A 309 5.96 22.74 2.63
CA CYS A 309 6.15 24.10 2.14
C CYS A 309 4.97 24.56 1.28
N LYS A 310 4.44 23.68 0.44
CA LYS A 310 3.33 24.01 -0.47
C LYS A 310 2.01 24.23 0.26
N ILE A 311 1.67 23.39 1.25
CA ILE A 311 0.40 23.49 1.98
C ILE A 311 0.37 24.61 3.04
N GLN A 312 1.52 25.10 3.50
CA GLN A 312 1.62 26.22 4.44
C GLN A 312 1.49 27.59 3.78
N HIS A 313 1.61 27.66 2.46
CA HIS A 313 1.50 28.90 1.67
C HIS A 313 0.13 29.04 0.96
N HIS A 314 -0.80 28.12 1.21
CA HIS A 314 -2.19 28.15 0.76
C HIS A 314 -3.15 28.14 1.95
#